data_b29b655c7aab30967d51bf4b2809fa23
#
_entry.id   b29b655c7aab30967d51bf4b2809fa23
#
_cell.length_a   1.000
_cell.length_b   1.000
_cell.length_c   1.000
_cell.angle_alpha   90.00
_cell.angle_beta   90.00
_cell.angle_gamma   90.00
#
_symmetry.space_group_name_H-M   'P 1'
#
loop_
_entity.id
_entity.type
_entity.pdbx_description
1 polymer ?
#
loop_
_entity_poly.entity_id
_entity_poly.type
_entity_poly.pdbx_seq_one_letter_code
_entity_poly.pdbx_strand_id
1 'polypeptide(L)'
;MPLSKHLINIKNLSVYYSSKTVLKNISFQFFKGDACVVRGQSGSGKTTLGKALAGLQKYQGQIDFNFDLNSVLLPKVLFVENWYRFSNLEGDRNFYYQQRYNHQQKRDTVSIARELELFGKEHSLKNELPEELLAAFEYHKVLTEQLFEISSGEHKKLQLIKALWWQPQWLIIDQPYTGLDANSRNKLNQLLDDYVARGGQLILLSNDDELPSCINRFATIENGKLTESSDVYEVEEKVFKPLPYFLTIAPEYTSNSIVDMKNVSVRYDDKYVLSDINWKVNAGERWLLQGSNGSGKSTLLSLITADHPQAYANDIKLFGVQRGGGESIWGIKKRIGLISPELHWYFDANATVAQSIASGFFDSNGQYQNLRYAQKQQLNELLHFLDLYDVKDQLLQTLPLGIQRLALLGRTIIKDPQLLVLDEPCQGLDQQQTQYFNKMVDAISNNGVTIIYVGHFASQLPKRLTHKISLDAGKATSCEKLTQ
;
A
#
# COMPACT_ATOMS: atom_id res chain seq x y z
N MET A 1 23.92 -9.68 -40.48
CA MET A 1 23.20 -9.65 -39.20
C MET A 1 21.79 -9.22 -39.54
N PRO A 2 20.72 -9.99 -39.25
CA PRO A 2 19.38 -9.52 -39.43
C PRO A 2 19.17 -8.39 -38.43
N LEU A 3 18.72 -7.22 -38.92
CA LEU A 3 18.32 -6.07 -38.12
C LEU A 3 17.31 -6.54 -37.08
N SER A 4 17.68 -6.54 -35.79
CA SER A 4 16.77 -6.82 -34.68
C SER A 4 15.64 -5.77 -34.72
N LYS A 5 14.45 -6.19 -35.20
CA LYS A 5 13.30 -5.30 -35.27
C LYS A 5 12.89 -4.96 -33.84
N HIS A 6 13.10 -3.71 -33.43
CA HIS A 6 12.51 -3.18 -32.19
C HIS A 6 10.99 -3.27 -32.26
N LEU A 7 10.37 -3.70 -31.16
CA LEU A 7 8.91 -3.81 -31.04
C LEU A 7 8.27 -2.51 -30.59
N ILE A 8 8.92 -1.78 -29.68
CA ILE A 8 8.52 -0.42 -29.32
C ILE A 8 9.71 0.50 -29.53
N ASN A 9 9.49 1.60 -30.24
CA ASN A 9 10.47 2.63 -30.45
C ASN A 9 9.93 3.97 -29.96
N ILE A 10 10.52 4.47 -28.89
CA ILE A 10 10.18 5.76 -28.29
C ILE A 10 11.14 6.81 -28.82
N LYS A 11 10.62 7.92 -29.36
CA LYS A 11 11.40 9.04 -29.86
C LYS A 11 10.93 10.35 -29.23
N ASN A 12 11.85 11.01 -28.52
CA ASN A 12 11.66 12.35 -27.95
C ASN A 12 10.38 12.47 -27.10
N LEU A 13 10.02 11.41 -26.33
CA LEU A 13 8.84 11.39 -25.50
C LEU A 13 8.96 12.39 -24.35
N SER A 14 8.03 13.32 -24.25
CA SER A 14 7.91 14.26 -23.14
C SER A 14 6.48 14.29 -22.61
N VAL A 15 6.34 14.34 -21.28
CA VAL A 15 5.03 14.43 -20.60
C VAL A 15 5.02 15.60 -19.65
N TYR A 16 3.94 16.38 -19.71
CA TYR A 16 3.72 17.58 -18.92
C TYR A 16 2.47 17.43 -18.06
N TYR A 17 2.55 17.85 -16.79
CA TYR A 17 1.39 18.04 -15.92
C TYR A 17 1.34 19.52 -15.54
N SER A 18 0.34 20.24 -16.05
CA SER A 18 0.23 21.69 -15.88
C SER A 18 1.53 22.42 -16.29
N SER A 19 2.31 22.93 -15.36
CA SER A 19 3.57 23.64 -15.60
C SER A 19 4.83 22.77 -15.40
N LYS A 20 4.67 21.51 -14.90
CA LYS A 20 5.82 20.66 -14.55
C LYS A 20 6.07 19.60 -15.63
N THR A 21 7.28 19.56 -16.18
CA THR A 21 7.72 18.48 -17.05
C THR A 21 8.13 17.27 -16.20
N VAL A 22 7.46 16.13 -16.40
CA VAL A 22 7.71 14.88 -15.66
C VAL A 22 8.64 13.96 -16.45
N LEU A 23 8.40 13.80 -17.74
CA LEU A 23 9.31 13.06 -18.64
C LEU A 23 9.88 14.03 -19.67
N LYS A 24 11.20 13.93 -19.95
CA LYS A 24 11.95 14.88 -20.73
C LYS A 24 12.69 14.18 -21.86
N ASN A 25 12.19 14.31 -23.08
CA ASN A 25 12.90 13.93 -24.30
C ASN A 25 13.43 12.48 -24.29
N ILE A 26 12.61 11.54 -23.78
CA ILE A 26 12.98 10.14 -23.67
C ILE A 26 13.04 9.52 -25.08
N SER A 27 14.17 8.88 -25.40
CA SER A 27 14.31 8.02 -26.57
C SER A 27 14.83 6.66 -26.12
N PHE A 28 14.06 5.60 -26.37
CA PHE A 28 14.35 4.26 -25.86
C PHE A 28 13.71 3.18 -26.75
N GLN A 29 14.32 2.02 -26.83
CA GLN A 29 13.85 0.93 -27.69
C GLN A 29 13.67 -0.35 -26.87
N PHE A 30 12.54 -1.03 -27.06
CA PHE A 30 12.29 -2.37 -26.56
C PHE A 30 12.30 -3.36 -27.72
N PHE A 31 12.95 -4.50 -27.53
CA PHE A 31 13.11 -5.53 -28.54
C PHE A 31 12.25 -6.76 -28.24
N LYS A 32 12.08 -7.64 -29.22
CA LYS A 32 11.38 -8.91 -29.02
C LYS A 32 12.15 -9.78 -28.02
N GLY A 33 11.46 -10.26 -26.99
CA GLY A 33 12.04 -11.05 -25.90
C GLY A 33 12.55 -10.21 -24.73
N ASP A 34 12.38 -8.87 -24.76
CA ASP A 34 12.70 -8.04 -23.61
C ASP A 34 11.68 -8.24 -22.51
N ALA A 35 12.18 -8.54 -21.31
CA ALA A 35 11.47 -8.39 -20.05
C ALA A 35 12.27 -7.36 -19.24
N CYS A 36 11.72 -6.15 -19.14
CA CYS A 36 12.44 -4.99 -18.63
C CYS A 36 11.90 -4.56 -17.27
N VAL A 37 12.79 -4.25 -16.32
CA VAL A 37 12.42 -3.50 -15.13
C VAL A 37 12.87 -2.05 -15.25
N VAL A 38 11.97 -1.12 -14.92
CA VAL A 38 12.25 0.32 -14.89
C VAL A 38 12.27 0.76 -13.43
N ARG A 39 13.46 1.14 -12.96
CA ARG A 39 13.73 1.63 -11.61
C ARG A 39 13.75 3.16 -11.55
N GLY A 40 13.79 3.73 -10.37
CA GLY A 40 13.91 5.17 -10.13
C GLY A 40 13.17 5.61 -8.89
N GLN A 41 13.53 6.76 -8.35
CA GLN A 41 12.91 7.32 -7.14
C GLN A 41 11.40 7.51 -7.33
N SER A 42 10.66 7.56 -6.21
CA SER A 42 9.23 7.91 -6.26
C SER A 42 9.06 9.32 -6.83
N GLY A 43 8.08 9.46 -7.75
CA GLY A 43 7.90 10.72 -8.48
C GLY A 43 8.86 10.94 -9.65
N SER A 44 9.77 10.02 -9.97
CA SER A 44 10.67 10.12 -11.12
C SER A 44 9.96 10.05 -12.48
N GLY A 45 8.71 9.53 -12.53
CA GLY A 45 7.92 9.41 -13.74
C GLY A 45 7.66 7.98 -14.22
N LYS A 46 7.98 6.94 -13.43
CA LYS A 46 7.72 5.52 -13.79
C LYS A 46 6.27 5.27 -14.22
N THR A 47 5.31 5.57 -13.34
CA THR A 47 3.87 5.44 -13.62
C THR A 47 3.45 6.24 -14.85
N THR A 48 4.02 7.44 -15.02
CA THR A 48 3.76 8.31 -16.18
C THR A 48 4.26 7.68 -17.47
N LEU A 49 5.43 7.04 -17.46
CA LEU A 49 5.97 6.31 -18.61
C LEU A 49 5.04 5.13 -18.97
N GLY A 50 4.64 4.30 -17.98
CA GLY A 50 3.73 3.18 -18.20
C GLY A 50 2.40 3.61 -18.80
N LYS A 51 1.80 4.69 -18.27
CA LYS A 51 0.56 5.27 -18.81
C LYS A 51 0.73 5.82 -20.22
N ALA A 52 1.86 6.45 -20.54
CA ALA A 52 2.14 6.95 -21.88
C ALA A 52 2.27 5.79 -22.88
N LEU A 53 2.98 4.72 -22.51
CA LEU A 53 3.12 3.51 -23.34
C LEU A 53 1.78 2.80 -23.60
N ALA A 54 0.88 2.83 -22.62
CA ALA A 54 -0.46 2.27 -22.73
C ALA A 54 -1.49 3.22 -23.40
N GLY A 55 -1.07 4.42 -23.82
CA GLY A 55 -1.99 5.40 -24.44
C GLY A 55 -2.94 6.09 -23.45
N LEU A 56 -2.73 5.91 -22.15
CA LEU A 56 -3.57 6.46 -21.08
C LEU A 56 -3.16 7.88 -20.65
N GLN A 57 -2.01 8.37 -21.14
CA GLN A 57 -1.45 9.67 -20.82
C GLN A 57 -1.08 10.41 -22.10
N LYS A 58 -1.49 11.68 -22.24
CA LYS A 58 -1.07 12.54 -23.34
C LYS A 58 0.42 12.84 -23.25
N TYR A 59 1.10 12.80 -24.38
CA TYR A 59 2.55 13.06 -24.50
C TYR A 59 2.89 13.83 -25.77
N GLN A 60 4.07 14.41 -25.83
CA GLN A 60 4.74 14.91 -27.02
C GLN A 60 5.81 13.93 -27.46
N GLY A 61 6.12 13.87 -28.75
CA GLY A 61 7.05 12.88 -29.32
C GLY A 61 6.31 11.77 -30.03
N GLN A 62 6.99 10.64 -30.22
CA GLN A 62 6.46 9.52 -31.00
C GLN A 62 6.71 8.20 -30.28
N ILE A 63 5.72 7.32 -30.26
CA ILE A 63 5.83 5.93 -29.83
C ILE A 63 5.37 5.06 -31.00
N ASP A 64 6.32 4.35 -31.61
CA ASP A 64 6.06 3.44 -32.71
C ASP A 64 5.99 2.01 -32.16
N PHE A 65 4.88 1.34 -32.43
CA PHE A 65 4.71 -0.09 -32.16
C PHE A 65 4.92 -0.85 -33.48
N ASN A 66 6.00 -1.62 -33.58
CA ASN A 66 6.29 -2.44 -34.75
C ASN A 66 5.87 -3.90 -34.46
N PHE A 67 4.64 -4.22 -34.76
CA PHE A 67 4.11 -5.59 -34.64
C PHE A 67 4.16 -6.30 -35.98
N ASP A 68 4.28 -7.64 -35.97
CA ASP A 68 4.15 -8.43 -37.20
C ASP A 68 2.75 -8.22 -37.77
N LEU A 69 2.69 -7.60 -38.97
CA LEU A 69 1.47 -7.24 -39.68
C LEU A 69 0.56 -8.43 -40.07
N ASN A 70 0.98 -9.67 -39.76
CA ASN A 70 0.19 -10.86 -39.97
C ASN A 70 -0.83 -11.17 -38.88
N SER A 71 -0.84 -10.43 -37.78
CA SER A 71 -1.88 -10.51 -36.76
C SER A 71 -2.94 -9.44 -37.03
N VAL A 72 -4.13 -9.86 -37.38
CA VAL A 72 -5.31 -9.02 -37.68
C VAL A 72 -5.78 -8.19 -36.45
N LEU A 73 -5.15 -8.32 -35.30
CA LEU A 73 -5.50 -7.67 -34.06
C LEU A 73 -4.48 -6.58 -33.70
N LEU A 74 -5.00 -5.39 -33.37
CA LEU A 74 -4.20 -4.32 -32.76
C LEU A 74 -3.43 -4.85 -31.55
N PRO A 75 -2.20 -4.40 -31.32
CA PRO A 75 -1.40 -4.85 -30.17
C PRO A 75 -2.09 -4.52 -28.86
N LYS A 76 -2.33 -5.55 -28.08
CA LYS A 76 -2.92 -5.40 -26.76
C LYS A 76 -1.84 -4.99 -25.78
N VAL A 77 -1.84 -3.72 -25.42
CA VAL A 77 -1.00 -3.18 -24.33
C VAL A 77 -1.88 -3.02 -23.11
N LEU A 78 -1.53 -3.67 -22.01
CA LEU A 78 -2.24 -3.53 -20.74
C LEU A 78 -1.34 -2.88 -19.70
N PHE A 79 -1.84 -1.84 -19.08
CA PHE A 79 -1.23 -1.21 -17.93
C PHE A 79 -1.98 -1.58 -16.65
N VAL A 80 -1.30 -2.26 -15.74
CA VAL A 80 -1.81 -2.59 -14.42
C VAL A 80 -1.34 -1.52 -13.44
N GLU A 81 -2.29 -0.71 -12.95
CA GLU A 81 -2.00 0.35 -11.99
C GLU A 81 -1.57 -0.24 -10.63
N ASN A 82 -0.87 0.58 -9.83
CA ASN A 82 -0.50 0.20 -8.48
C ASN A 82 -1.74 -0.13 -7.61
N TRP A 83 -2.81 0.66 -7.76
CA TRP A 83 -4.04 0.53 -6.97
C TRP A 83 -5.23 0.14 -7.85
N TYR A 84 -6.06 -0.78 -7.36
CA TYR A 84 -7.33 -1.11 -8.00
C TYR A 84 -8.38 -0.04 -7.70
N ARG A 85 -8.96 0.53 -8.74
CA ARG A 85 -10.06 1.50 -8.63
C ARG A 85 -11.35 0.82 -9.03
N PHE A 86 -12.31 0.81 -8.14
CA PHE A 86 -13.67 0.34 -8.40
C PHE A 86 -14.68 1.39 -7.93
N SER A 87 -15.91 1.29 -8.42
CA SER A 87 -17.05 2.11 -8.00
C SER A 87 -18.17 1.21 -7.48
N ASN A 88 -19.07 1.76 -6.67
CA ASN A 88 -20.30 1.06 -6.32
C ASN A 88 -21.24 0.95 -7.52
N LEU A 89 -22.39 0.28 -7.35
CA LEU A 89 -23.40 0.13 -8.38
C LEU A 89 -24.02 1.47 -8.82
N GLU A 90 -23.93 2.51 -8.02
CA GLU A 90 -24.39 3.88 -8.28
C GLU A 90 -23.29 4.77 -8.92
N GLY A 91 -22.06 4.24 -9.08
CA GLY A 91 -20.93 4.94 -9.68
C GLY A 91 -20.09 5.75 -8.71
N ASP A 92 -20.38 5.74 -7.41
CA ASP A 92 -19.59 6.41 -6.38
C ASP A 92 -18.28 5.70 -6.13
N ARG A 93 -17.21 6.50 -5.88
CA ARG A 93 -15.86 6.02 -5.58
C ARG A 93 -15.42 6.29 -4.14
N ASN A 94 -16.28 6.96 -3.36
CA ASN A 94 -15.97 7.35 -1.98
C ASN A 94 -16.67 6.42 -0.99
N PHE A 95 -15.97 5.39 -0.54
CA PHE A 95 -16.46 4.49 0.51
C PHE A 95 -15.81 4.86 1.84
N TYR A 96 -16.62 4.99 2.90
CA TYR A 96 -16.09 5.17 4.24
C TYR A 96 -15.61 3.83 4.82
N TYR A 97 -14.42 3.80 5.43
CA TYR A 97 -13.85 2.62 6.08
C TYR A 97 -14.82 1.95 7.08
N GLN A 98 -15.64 2.76 7.76
CA GLN A 98 -16.68 2.28 8.70
C GLN A 98 -17.83 1.53 7.99
N GLN A 99 -18.03 1.72 6.70
CA GLN A 99 -19.09 1.04 5.93
C GLN A 99 -18.79 -0.44 5.72
N ARG A 100 -17.53 -0.88 5.82
CA ARG A 100 -17.15 -2.31 5.77
C ARG A 100 -17.86 -3.15 6.84
N TYR A 101 -18.21 -2.55 7.96
CA TYR A 101 -18.80 -3.25 9.10
C TYR A 101 -20.34 -3.10 9.18
N ASN A 102 -20.96 -2.34 8.28
CA ASN A 102 -22.41 -2.14 8.22
C ASN A 102 -23.07 -3.14 7.27
N HIS A 103 -23.74 -4.16 7.83
CA HIS A 103 -24.46 -5.21 7.07
C HIS A 103 -25.49 -4.70 6.06
N GLN A 104 -26.01 -3.49 6.19
CA GLN A 104 -27.01 -2.92 5.29
C GLN A 104 -26.46 -2.49 3.91
N GLN A 105 -25.14 -2.28 3.80
CA GLN A 105 -24.47 -1.80 2.57
C GLN A 105 -23.74 -2.92 1.79
N LYS A 106 -23.88 -4.19 2.22
CA LYS A 106 -23.27 -5.35 1.54
C LYS A 106 -23.68 -5.56 0.08
N ARG A 107 -24.70 -4.86 -0.41
CA ARG A 107 -25.23 -5.00 -1.78
C ARG A 107 -24.77 -3.91 -2.75
N ASP A 108 -23.86 -3.03 -2.34
CA ASP A 108 -23.50 -1.85 -3.12
C ASP A 108 -22.44 -2.11 -4.20
N THR A 109 -21.79 -3.29 -4.20
CA THR A 109 -20.82 -3.68 -5.24
C THR A 109 -21.14 -5.07 -5.79
N VAL A 110 -20.51 -5.43 -6.91
CA VAL A 110 -20.62 -6.80 -7.44
C VAL A 110 -19.71 -7.76 -6.69
N SER A 111 -20.06 -9.05 -6.68
CA SER A 111 -19.16 -10.09 -6.18
C SER A 111 -17.96 -10.27 -7.11
N ILE A 112 -16.86 -10.78 -6.56
CA ILE A 112 -15.63 -11.02 -7.33
C ILE A 112 -15.85 -11.99 -8.48
N ALA A 113 -16.62 -13.06 -8.27
CA ALA A 113 -16.99 -13.98 -9.36
C ALA A 113 -17.70 -13.23 -10.50
N ARG A 114 -18.64 -12.36 -10.14
CA ARG A 114 -19.38 -11.55 -11.13
C ARG A 114 -18.49 -10.56 -11.85
N GLU A 115 -17.54 -9.95 -11.16
CA GLU A 115 -16.55 -9.03 -11.74
C GLU A 115 -15.64 -9.74 -12.75
N LEU A 116 -15.20 -10.95 -12.45
CA LEU A 116 -14.43 -11.78 -13.39
C LEU A 116 -15.26 -12.19 -14.60
N GLU A 117 -16.53 -12.61 -14.41
CA GLU A 117 -17.44 -12.91 -15.53
C GLU A 117 -17.65 -11.70 -16.46
N LEU A 118 -17.87 -10.51 -15.90
CA LEU A 118 -18.05 -9.28 -16.68
C LEU A 118 -16.80 -8.97 -17.48
N PHE A 119 -15.62 -9.07 -16.84
CA PHE A 119 -14.33 -8.88 -17.50
C PHE A 119 -14.12 -9.88 -18.64
N GLY A 120 -14.42 -11.17 -18.41
CA GLY A 120 -14.31 -12.20 -19.44
C GLY A 120 -15.21 -11.91 -20.67
N LYS A 121 -16.45 -11.45 -20.43
CA LYS A 121 -17.39 -11.07 -21.51
C LYS A 121 -16.90 -9.84 -22.28
N GLU A 122 -16.46 -8.80 -21.57
CA GLU A 122 -15.95 -7.56 -22.18
C GLU A 122 -14.78 -7.83 -23.13
N HIS A 123 -13.87 -8.74 -22.73
CA HIS A 123 -12.67 -9.07 -23.48
C HIS A 123 -12.81 -10.30 -24.38
N SER A 124 -14.01 -10.85 -24.53
CA SER A 124 -14.31 -12.05 -25.35
C SER A 124 -13.44 -13.26 -24.99
N LEU A 125 -13.17 -13.42 -23.68
CA LEU A 125 -12.45 -14.56 -23.14
C LEU A 125 -13.42 -15.79 -23.05
N LYS A 126 -12.84 -16.99 -22.84
CA LYS A 126 -13.65 -18.19 -22.62
C LYS A 126 -14.60 -17.97 -21.44
N ASN A 127 -15.82 -18.51 -21.52
CA ASN A 127 -16.84 -18.34 -20.48
C ASN A 127 -16.48 -19.00 -19.12
N GLU A 128 -15.41 -19.75 -19.06
CA GLU A 128 -14.92 -20.39 -17.83
C GLU A 128 -13.95 -19.47 -17.10
N LEU A 129 -14.09 -19.38 -15.78
CA LEU A 129 -13.15 -18.66 -14.92
C LEU A 129 -11.73 -19.23 -15.03
N PRO A 130 -10.68 -18.43 -14.84
CA PRO A 130 -9.30 -18.87 -15.00
C PRO A 130 -8.82 -19.71 -13.78
N GLU A 131 -9.26 -20.96 -13.70
CA GLU A 131 -9.04 -21.86 -12.55
C GLU A 131 -7.58 -21.96 -12.11
N GLU A 132 -6.64 -22.07 -13.07
CA GLU A 132 -5.20 -22.14 -12.75
C GLU A 132 -4.70 -20.89 -12.04
N LEU A 133 -5.16 -19.70 -12.47
CA LEU A 133 -4.79 -18.43 -11.85
C LEU A 133 -5.47 -18.24 -10.49
N LEU A 134 -6.74 -18.67 -10.37
CA LEU A 134 -7.47 -18.64 -9.10
C LEU A 134 -6.79 -19.56 -8.07
N ALA A 135 -6.39 -20.75 -8.47
CA ALA A 135 -5.67 -21.69 -7.62
C ALA A 135 -4.28 -21.15 -7.22
N ALA A 136 -3.52 -20.57 -8.17
CA ALA A 136 -2.19 -20.03 -7.92
C ALA A 136 -2.18 -18.94 -6.85
N PHE A 137 -3.20 -18.08 -6.82
CA PHE A 137 -3.34 -17.01 -5.82
C PHE A 137 -4.23 -17.40 -4.62
N GLU A 138 -4.68 -18.66 -4.51
CA GLU A 138 -5.65 -19.15 -3.51
C GLU A 138 -6.93 -18.28 -3.47
N TYR A 139 -7.37 -17.82 -4.63
CA TYR A 139 -8.40 -16.77 -4.76
C TYR A 139 -9.83 -17.31 -4.70
N HIS A 140 -10.04 -18.63 -4.74
CA HIS A 140 -11.35 -19.27 -4.62
C HIS A 140 -12.08 -18.89 -3.33
N LYS A 141 -11.34 -18.63 -2.27
CA LYS A 141 -11.86 -18.31 -0.93
C LYS A 141 -12.70 -17.04 -0.89
N VAL A 142 -12.44 -16.11 -1.82
CA VAL A 142 -13.03 -14.77 -1.84
C VAL A 142 -13.98 -14.53 -3.03
N LEU A 143 -14.23 -15.51 -3.88
CA LEU A 143 -15.08 -15.34 -5.08
C LEU A 143 -16.50 -14.88 -4.78
N THR A 144 -17.05 -15.25 -3.63
CA THR A 144 -18.39 -14.84 -3.17
C THR A 144 -18.41 -13.50 -2.45
N GLU A 145 -17.24 -12.96 -2.09
CA GLU A 145 -17.12 -11.68 -1.40
C GLU A 145 -17.36 -10.51 -2.36
N GLN A 146 -17.79 -9.38 -1.83
CA GLN A 146 -18.00 -8.16 -2.60
C GLN A 146 -16.67 -7.43 -2.79
N LEU A 147 -16.52 -6.65 -3.88
CA LEU A 147 -15.30 -5.89 -4.16
C LEU A 147 -14.84 -5.00 -2.99
N PHE A 148 -15.76 -4.40 -2.23
CA PHE A 148 -15.40 -3.53 -1.13
C PHE A 148 -15.00 -4.29 0.16
N GLU A 149 -15.31 -5.60 0.25
CA GLU A 149 -15.02 -6.41 1.43
C GLU A 149 -13.58 -6.94 1.45
N ILE A 150 -12.94 -7.03 0.27
CA ILE A 150 -11.59 -7.59 0.15
C ILE A 150 -10.49 -6.60 0.48
N SER A 151 -9.35 -7.13 0.92
CA SER A 151 -8.16 -6.34 1.25
C SER A 151 -7.48 -5.75 0.01
N SER A 152 -6.60 -4.77 0.22
CA SER A 152 -5.77 -4.19 -0.86
C SER A 152 -4.92 -5.23 -1.59
N GLY A 153 -4.40 -6.22 -0.87
CA GLY A 153 -3.65 -7.35 -1.46
C GLY A 153 -4.52 -8.23 -2.34
N GLU A 154 -5.76 -8.50 -1.92
CA GLU A 154 -6.73 -9.25 -2.72
C GLU A 154 -7.17 -8.47 -3.96
N HIS A 155 -7.33 -7.14 -3.86
CA HIS A 155 -7.54 -6.30 -5.03
C HIS A 155 -6.38 -6.38 -6.02
N LYS A 156 -5.13 -6.39 -5.53
CA LYS A 156 -3.96 -6.54 -6.41
C LYS A 156 -3.94 -7.91 -7.09
N LYS A 157 -4.24 -8.98 -6.35
CA LYS A 157 -4.40 -10.32 -6.93
C LYS A 157 -5.46 -10.35 -8.04
N LEU A 158 -6.62 -9.70 -7.82
CA LEU A 158 -7.68 -9.61 -8.83
C LEU A 158 -7.20 -8.92 -10.12
N GLN A 159 -6.49 -7.80 -10.01
CA GLN A 159 -5.91 -7.12 -11.17
C GLN A 159 -4.94 -8.02 -11.94
N LEU A 160 -4.06 -8.73 -11.22
CA LEU A 160 -3.07 -9.62 -11.81
C LEU A 160 -3.73 -10.84 -12.48
N ILE A 161 -4.75 -11.44 -11.85
CA ILE A 161 -5.56 -12.51 -12.44
C ILE A 161 -6.18 -12.05 -13.76
N LYS A 162 -6.85 -10.89 -13.78
CA LYS A 162 -7.42 -10.31 -15.00
C LYS A 162 -6.37 -10.09 -16.09
N ALA A 163 -5.22 -9.52 -15.72
CA ALA A 163 -4.15 -9.22 -16.65
C ALA A 163 -3.55 -10.48 -17.30
N LEU A 164 -3.25 -11.49 -16.48
CA LEU A 164 -2.68 -12.76 -16.95
C LEU A 164 -3.71 -13.62 -17.70
N TRP A 165 -4.99 -13.54 -17.34
CA TRP A 165 -6.08 -14.21 -18.06
C TRP A 165 -6.28 -13.64 -19.46
N TRP A 166 -6.23 -12.31 -19.59
CA TRP A 166 -6.36 -11.61 -20.87
C TRP A 166 -5.17 -11.84 -21.82
N GLN A 167 -3.99 -12.15 -21.28
CA GLN A 167 -2.76 -12.39 -22.04
C GLN A 167 -2.48 -11.31 -23.09
N PRO A 168 -2.27 -10.03 -22.69
CA PRO A 168 -1.91 -8.98 -23.61
C PRO A 168 -0.57 -9.29 -24.27
N GLN A 169 -0.25 -8.67 -25.42
CA GLN A 169 1.08 -8.78 -26.04
C GLN A 169 2.14 -8.05 -25.21
N TRP A 170 1.75 -6.92 -24.61
CA TRP A 170 2.56 -6.13 -23.69
C TRP A 170 1.85 -5.97 -22.35
N LEU A 171 2.48 -6.42 -21.33
CA LEU A 171 2.05 -6.27 -19.94
C LEU A 171 2.97 -5.31 -19.23
N ILE A 172 2.41 -4.17 -18.80
CA ILE A 172 3.12 -3.15 -18.02
C ILE A 172 2.51 -3.16 -16.63
N ILE A 173 3.30 -3.45 -15.59
CA ILE A 173 2.81 -3.52 -14.21
C ILE A 173 3.50 -2.46 -13.36
N ASP A 174 2.71 -1.57 -12.77
CA ASP A 174 3.19 -0.60 -11.79
C ASP A 174 3.13 -1.20 -10.40
N GLN A 175 4.28 -1.24 -9.71
CA GLN A 175 4.43 -1.79 -8.37
C GLN A 175 3.77 -3.18 -8.24
N PRO A 176 4.31 -4.23 -8.88
CA PRO A 176 3.66 -5.54 -8.99
C PRO A 176 3.37 -6.21 -7.66
N TYR A 177 4.19 -5.96 -6.64
CA TYR A 177 4.18 -6.68 -5.37
C TYR A 177 3.42 -5.95 -4.25
N THR A 178 2.80 -4.81 -4.54
CA THR A 178 2.06 -4.03 -3.54
C THR A 178 0.97 -4.87 -2.88
N GLY A 179 1.02 -5.01 -1.54
CA GLY A 179 0.04 -5.75 -0.74
C GLY A 179 0.09 -7.27 -0.92
N LEU A 180 1.08 -7.82 -1.61
CA LEU A 180 1.27 -9.27 -1.73
C LEU A 180 2.18 -9.79 -0.62
N ASP A 181 1.78 -10.89 0.02
CA ASP A 181 2.63 -11.66 0.91
C ASP A 181 3.75 -12.41 0.14
N ALA A 182 4.74 -12.96 0.85
CA ALA A 182 5.90 -13.61 0.25
C ALA A 182 5.52 -14.77 -0.68
N ASN A 183 4.53 -15.60 -0.30
CA ASN A 183 4.08 -16.71 -1.15
C ASN A 183 3.44 -16.20 -2.44
N SER A 184 2.57 -15.21 -2.35
CA SER A 184 1.92 -14.59 -3.52
C SER A 184 2.92 -13.92 -4.46
N ARG A 185 4.01 -13.30 -3.93
CA ARG A 185 5.10 -12.74 -4.76
C ARG A 185 5.84 -13.82 -5.55
N ASN A 186 6.21 -14.92 -4.88
CA ASN A 186 6.88 -16.04 -5.55
C ASN A 186 6.01 -16.64 -6.66
N LYS A 187 4.70 -16.81 -6.38
CA LYS A 187 3.75 -17.28 -7.39
C LYS A 187 3.60 -16.30 -8.56
N LEU A 188 3.52 -14.99 -8.28
CA LEU A 188 3.48 -13.98 -9.33
C LEU A 188 4.73 -14.06 -10.22
N ASN A 189 5.94 -14.17 -9.63
CA ASN A 189 7.18 -14.28 -10.40
C ASN A 189 7.16 -15.48 -11.34
N GLN A 190 6.73 -16.65 -10.86
CA GLN A 190 6.57 -17.84 -11.69
C GLN A 190 5.60 -17.61 -12.85
N LEU A 191 4.43 -17.01 -12.57
CA LEU A 191 3.42 -16.73 -13.62
C LEU A 191 3.92 -15.70 -14.65
N LEU A 192 4.74 -14.73 -14.25
CA LEU A 192 5.36 -13.77 -15.16
C LEU A 192 6.46 -14.42 -15.99
N ASP A 193 7.26 -15.32 -15.42
CA ASP A 193 8.24 -16.13 -16.16
C ASP A 193 7.54 -16.96 -17.24
N ASP A 194 6.44 -17.65 -16.90
CA ASP A 194 5.62 -18.42 -17.83
C ASP A 194 4.98 -17.53 -18.92
N TYR A 195 4.49 -16.34 -18.56
CA TYR A 195 3.93 -15.39 -19.51
C TYR A 195 4.96 -14.96 -20.55
N VAL A 196 6.18 -14.63 -20.13
CA VAL A 196 7.28 -14.25 -21.03
C VAL A 196 7.74 -15.45 -21.88
N ALA A 197 7.84 -16.64 -21.29
CA ALA A 197 8.19 -17.88 -22.02
C ALA A 197 7.20 -18.22 -23.14
N ARG A 198 5.91 -17.83 -22.98
CA ARG A 198 4.86 -17.97 -24.03
C ARG A 198 4.91 -16.84 -25.07
N GLY A 199 5.89 -15.92 -24.99
CA GLY A 199 6.12 -14.84 -25.96
C GLY A 199 5.49 -13.49 -25.58
N GLY A 200 4.93 -13.36 -24.38
CA GLY A 200 4.50 -12.08 -23.83
C GLY A 200 5.69 -11.14 -23.59
N GLN A 201 5.47 -9.84 -23.68
CA GLN A 201 6.47 -8.82 -23.39
C GLN A 201 6.16 -8.14 -22.08
N LEU A 202 7.15 -7.97 -21.19
CA LEU A 202 6.95 -7.52 -19.83
C LEU A 202 7.73 -6.23 -19.53
N ILE A 203 7.06 -5.25 -18.95
CA ILE A 203 7.68 -4.08 -18.34
C ILE A 203 7.21 -3.98 -16.90
N LEU A 204 8.13 -4.10 -15.95
CA LEU A 204 7.86 -3.86 -14.54
C LEU A 204 8.35 -2.47 -14.13
N LEU A 205 7.50 -1.69 -13.49
CA LEU A 205 7.86 -0.40 -12.92
C LEU A 205 8.01 -0.62 -11.40
N SER A 206 9.22 -0.99 -10.96
CA SER A 206 9.47 -1.39 -9.58
C SER A 206 10.90 -1.13 -9.14
N ASN A 207 11.09 -0.92 -7.84
CA ASN A 207 12.40 -0.88 -7.19
C ASN A 207 12.64 -2.12 -6.31
N ASP A 208 11.78 -3.14 -6.40
CA ASP A 208 11.97 -4.39 -5.65
C ASP A 208 13.22 -5.12 -6.12
N ASP A 209 13.90 -5.80 -5.19
CA ASP A 209 15.10 -6.59 -5.47
C ASP A 209 14.75 -8.01 -5.94
N GLU A 210 13.63 -8.56 -5.42
CA GLU A 210 13.13 -9.88 -5.81
C GLU A 210 12.28 -9.76 -7.09
N LEU A 211 12.88 -10.07 -8.23
CA LEU A 211 12.27 -9.98 -9.56
C LEU A 211 12.05 -11.37 -10.19
N PRO A 212 11.14 -11.48 -11.19
CA PRO A 212 11.03 -12.68 -12.02
C PRO A 212 12.34 -13.01 -12.71
N SER A 213 12.63 -14.30 -12.93
CA SER A 213 13.87 -14.76 -13.56
C SER A 213 13.97 -14.39 -15.04
N CYS A 214 12.84 -14.10 -15.69
CA CYS A 214 12.77 -13.65 -17.07
C CYS A 214 13.31 -12.24 -17.30
N ILE A 215 13.51 -11.42 -16.25
CA ILE A 215 14.02 -10.05 -16.41
C ILE A 215 15.43 -10.08 -16.95
N ASN A 216 15.60 -9.49 -18.12
CA ASN A 216 16.87 -9.47 -18.87
C ASN A 216 17.35 -8.05 -19.21
N ARG A 217 16.56 -7.01 -18.92
CA ARG A 217 16.95 -5.62 -19.10
C ARG A 217 16.58 -4.75 -17.91
N PHE A 218 17.45 -3.78 -17.65
CA PHE A 218 17.29 -2.82 -16.56
C PHE A 218 17.37 -1.40 -17.12
N ALA A 219 16.46 -0.55 -16.70
CA ALA A 219 16.47 0.87 -17.05
C ALA A 219 16.15 1.71 -15.81
N THR A 220 16.67 2.93 -15.75
CA THR A 220 16.43 3.84 -14.63
C THR A 220 15.87 5.16 -15.15
N ILE A 221 14.84 5.67 -14.44
CA ILE A 221 14.32 7.02 -14.67
C ILE A 221 14.87 7.96 -13.59
N GLU A 222 15.66 8.93 -14.02
CA GLU A 222 16.19 9.99 -13.16
C GLU A 222 15.95 11.35 -13.80
N ASN A 223 15.44 12.30 -13.01
CA ASN A 223 15.16 13.67 -13.46
C ASN A 223 14.32 13.74 -14.76
N GLY A 224 13.44 12.75 -14.96
CA GLY A 224 12.58 12.63 -16.15
C GLY A 224 13.26 12.05 -17.39
N LYS A 225 14.48 11.54 -17.31
CA LYS A 225 15.20 10.86 -18.38
C LYS A 225 15.26 9.36 -18.11
N LEU A 226 15.10 8.54 -19.14
CA LEU A 226 15.21 7.08 -19.08
C LEU A 226 16.56 6.67 -19.68
N THR A 227 17.34 5.89 -18.94
CA THR A 227 18.64 5.37 -19.37
C THR A 227 18.73 3.88 -19.08
N GLU A 228 19.48 3.12 -19.87
CA GLU A 228 19.84 1.75 -19.50
C GLU A 228 20.73 1.76 -18.27
N SER A 229 20.50 0.81 -17.38
CA SER A 229 21.24 0.68 -16.12
C SER A 229 21.67 -0.77 -15.89
N SER A 230 22.58 -0.97 -14.93
CA SER A 230 22.88 -2.28 -14.36
C SER A 230 21.78 -2.69 -13.36
N ASP A 231 21.80 -3.95 -12.92
CA ASP A 231 20.88 -4.47 -11.90
C ASP A 231 21.04 -3.76 -10.54
N VAL A 232 22.21 -3.19 -10.27
CA VAL A 232 22.48 -2.49 -8.99
C VAL A 232 21.93 -1.07 -9.05
N TYR A 233 20.99 -0.75 -8.20
CA TYR A 233 20.46 0.59 -7.98
C TYR A 233 21.00 1.14 -6.65
N GLU A 234 21.98 2.05 -6.72
CA GLU A 234 22.53 2.69 -5.52
C GLU A 234 21.56 3.75 -4.98
N VAL A 235 21.33 3.69 -3.68
CA VAL A 235 20.40 4.57 -2.97
C VAL A 235 21.18 5.58 -2.14
N GLU A 236 21.03 6.87 -2.43
CA GLU A 236 21.59 7.95 -1.59
C GLU A 236 20.91 7.96 -0.22
N GLU A 237 21.69 7.90 0.86
CA GLU A 237 21.16 8.03 2.22
C GLU A 237 20.75 9.48 2.52
N LYS A 238 19.45 9.68 2.81
CA LYS A 238 18.96 10.98 3.30
C LYS A 238 19.48 11.24 4.71
N VAL A 239 19.93 12.47 4.95
CA VAL A 239 20.34 12.93 6.29
C VAL A 239 19.11 12.97 7.21
N PHE A 240 19.22 12.33 8.36
CA PHE A 240 18.14 12.28 9.34
C PHE A 240 18.11 13.56 10.18
N LYS A 241 16.95 14.22 10.24
CA LYS A 241 16.76 15.45 11.04
C LYS A 241 16.44 15.11 12.51
N PRO A 242 16.76 16.00 13.46
CA PRO A 242 16.48 15.76 14.88
C PRO A 242 14.96 15.66 15.14
N LEU A 243 14.61 14.85 16.13
CA LEU A 243 13.22 14.66 16.54
C LEU A 243 12.64 15.97 17.12
N PRO A 244 11.37 16.33 16.81
CA PRO A 244 10.68 17.46 17.44
C PRO A 244 10.67 17.33 18.97
N TYR A 245 10.78 18.47 19.66
CA TYR A 245 10.89 18.47 21.12
C TYR A 245 9.72 17.75 21.82
N PHE A 246 8.49 17.98 21.38
CA PHE A 246 7.31 17.33 21.97
C PHE A 246 7.33 15.78 21.83
N LEU A 247 7.99 15.25 20.81
CA LEU A 247 8.20 13.81 20.63
C LEU A 247 9.44 13.27 21.39
N THR A 248 10.21 14.12 22.08
CA THR A 248 11.32 13.66 22.93
C THR A 248 10.86 13.35 24.35
N ILE A 249 9.64 13.72 24.71
CA ILE A 249 9.04 13.47 26.02
C ILE A 249 8.35 12.09 25.99
N ALA A 250 8.65 11.24 26.96
CA ALA A 250 8.02 9.93 27.05
C ALA A 250 6.51 10.08 27.30
N PRO A 251 5.64 9.32 26.63
CA PRO A 251 4.19 9.35 26.89
C PRO A 251 3.88 8.99 28.34
N GLU A 252 2.99 9.72 28.97
CA GLU A 252 2.47 9.36 30.29
C GLU A 252 1.48 8.19 30.17
N TYR A 253 1.83 7.04 30.73
CA TYR A 253 0.98 5.86 30.74
C TYR A 253 0.17 5.78 32.02
N THR A 254 -1.14 5.69 31.90
CA THR A 254 -2.07 5.46 33.03
C THR A 254 -2.10 3.99 33.47
N SER A 255 -1.60 3.08 32.63
CA SER A 255 -1.54 1.65 32.89
C SER A 255 -0.29 1.07 32.22
N ASN A 256 0.34 0.09 32.87
CA ASN A 256 1.43 -0.66 32.25
C ASN A 256 0.96 -1.58 31.12
N SER A 257 -0.30 -1.99 31.11
CA SER A 257 -0.92 -2.78 30.05
C SER A 257 -1.69 -1.86 29.09
N ILE A 258 -1.27 -1.82 27.84
CA ILE A 258 -1.89 -1.00 26.78
C ILE A 258 -2.99 -1.79 26.08
N VAL A 259 -2.74 -3.07 25.76
CA VAL A 259 -3.72 -4.02 25.22
C VAL A 259 -3.66 -5.28 26.06
N ASP A 260 -4.81 -5.78 26.51
CA ASP A 260 -4.94 -7.06 27.19
C ASP A 260 -6.18 -7.78 26.63
N MET A 261 -5.95 -8.83 25.88
CA MET A 261 -6.97 -9.65 25.22
C MET A 261 -6.94 -11.07 25.78
N LYS A 262 -8.09 -11.59 26.19
CA LYS A 262 -8.23 -12.94 26.72
C LYS A 262 -9.33 -13.70 26.00
N ASN A 263 -8.95 -14.81 25.35
CA ASN A 263 -9.84 -15.70 24.63
C ASN A 263 -10.74 -14.95 23.62
N VAL A 264 -10.18 -13.95 22.95
CA VAL A 264 -10.91 -13.07 22.04
C VAL A 264 -11.24 -13.81 20.75
N SER A 265 -12.52 -13.83 20.39
CA SER A 265 -13.02 -14.46 19.17
C SER A 265 -13.94 -13.50 18.43
N VAL A 266 -13.80 -13.47 17.10
CA VAL A 266 -14.66 -12.70 16.20
C VAL A 266 -15.26 -13.62 15.15
N ARG A 267 -16.59 -13.53 15.00
CA ARG A 267 -17.34 -14.38 14.08
C ARG A 267 -18.25 -13.53 13.18
N TYR A 268 -18.23 -13.85 11.90
CA TYR A 268 -19.21 -13.36 10.93
C TYR A 268 -20.02 -14.56 10.43
N ASP A 269 -21.32 -14.50 10.63
CA ASP A 269 -22.25 -15.63 10.38
C ASP A 269 -21.72 -16.92 11.05
N ASP A 270 -21.39 -17.95 10.30
CA ASP A 270 -20.86 -19.22 10.82
C ASP A 270 -19.33 -19.34 10.75
N LYS A 271 -18.63 -18.30 10.26
CA LYS A 271 -17.18 -18.34 10.07
C LYS A 271 -16.47 -17.54 11.17
N TYR A 272 -15.55 -18.20 11.88
CA TYR A 272 -14.62 -17.52 12.77
C TYR A 272 -13.51 -16.85 11.96
N VAL A 273 -13.32 -15.55 12.17
CA VAL A 273 -12.21 -14.77 11.61
C VAL A 273 -11.08 -14.67 12.63
N LEU A 274 -11.40 -14.62 13.92
CA LEU A 274 -10.45 -14.75 15.03
C LEU A 274 -10.98 -15.79 16.01
N SER A 275 -10.09 -16.64 16.54
CA SER A 275 -10.43 -17.69 17.52
C SER A 275 -9.43 -17.70 18.65
N ASP A 276 -9.91 -17.54 19.88
CA ASP A 276 -9.17 -17.71 21.13
C ASP A 276 -7.85 -16.91 21.19
N ILE A 277 -7.87 -15.66 20.73
CA ILE A 277 -6.70 -14.79 20.75
C ILE A 277 -6.42 -14.36 22.19
N ASN A 278 -5.21 -14.67 22.66
CA ASN A 278 -4.65 -14.20 23.91
C ASN A 278 -3.43 -13.34 23.59
N TRP A 279 -3.51 -12.03 23.84
CA TRP A 279 -2.43 -11.11 23.51
C TRP A 279 -2.35 -9.97 24.52
N LYS A 280 -1.16 -9.76 25.06
CA LYS A 280 -0.89 -8.66 25.99
C LYS A 280 0.24 -7.80 25.48
N VAL A 281 0.00 -6.51 25.39
CA VAL A 281 0.97 -5.48 24.99
C VAL A 281 1.18 -4.54 26.16
N ASN A 282 2.41 -4.39 26.63
CA ASN A 282 2.75 -3.48 27.69
C ASN A 282 3.27 -2.13 27.13
N ALA A 283 3.27 -1.12 27.99
CA ALA A 283 3.77 0.21 27.66
C ALA A 283 5.24 0.15 27.19
N GLY A 284 5.54 0.86 26.07
CA GLY A 284 6.87 0.91 25.48
C GLY A 284 7.32 -0.32 24.69
N GLU A 285 6.49 -1.38 24.61
CA GLU A 285 6.79 -2.54 23.76
C GLU A 285 6.55 -2.20 22.28
N ARG A 286 7.33 -2.83 21.39
CA ARG A 286 7.28 -2.65 19.95
C ARG A 286 7.05 -4.00 19.31
N TRP A 287 5.80 -4.22 18.90
CA TRP A 287 5.31 -5.49 18.40
C TRP A 287 5.28 -5.54 16.88
N LEU A 288 5.76 -6.64 16.33
CA LEU A 288 5.51 -7.05 14.96
C LEU A 288 4.29 -7.98 14.91
N LEU A 289 3.26 -7.60 14.17
CA LEU A 289 2.13 -8.45 13.83
C LEU A 289 2.32 -9.00 12.41
N GLN A 290 2.50 -10.31 12.29
CA GLN A 290 2.68 -11.01 11.03
C GLN A 290 1.56 -12.02 10.76
N GLY A 291 1.38 -12.39 9.50
CA GLY A 291 0.42 -13.42 9.05
C GLY A 291 0.13 -13.27 7.57
N SER A 292 -0.36 -14.33 6.93
CA SER A 292 -0.80 -14.32 5.54
C SER A 292 -1.97 -13.35 5.32
N ASN A 293 -2.25 -13.01 4.08
CA ASN A 293 -3.46 -12.26 3.76
C ASN A 293 -4.70 -13.08 4.15
N GLY A 294 -5.72 -12.44 4.72
CA GLY A 294 -6.90 -13.13 5.27
C GLY A 294 -6.70 -13.81 6.62
N SER A 295 -5.52 -13.72 7.27
CA SER A 295 -5.28 -14.33 8.60
C SER A 295 -5.99 -13.65 9.78
N GLY A 296 -6.66 -12.51 9.56
CA GLY A 296 -7.39 -11.78 10.61
C GLY A 296 -6.67 -10.56 11.18
N LYS A 297 -5.49 -10.13 10.63
CA LYS A 297 -4.72 -8.99 11.14
C LYS A 297 -5.54 -7.70 11.24
N SER A 298 -6.20 -7.29 10.17
CA SER A 298 -7.01 -6.06 10.15
C SER A 298 -8.20 -6.14 11.10
N THR A 299 -8.81 -7.33 11.27
CA THR A 299 -9.86 -7.56 12.26
C THR A 299 -9.32 -7.41 13.69
N LEU A 300 -8.14 -7.97 13.97
CA LEU A 300 -7.48 -7.84 15.27
C LEU A 300 -7.16 -6.36 15.58
N LEU A 301 -6.63 -5.62 14.61
CA LEU A 301 -6.35 -4.19 14.76
C LEU A 301 -7.62 -3.37 14.98
N SER A 302 -8.72 -3.68 14.29
CA SER A 302 -9.99 -2.96 14.45
C SER A 302 -10.61 -3.09 15.85
N LEU A 303 -10.34 -4.20 16.54
CA LEU A 303 -10.72 -4.36 17.96
C LEU A 303 -9.94 -3.38 18.87
N ILE A 304 -8.65 -3.16 18.56
CA ILE A 304 -7.76 -2.25 19.30
C ILE A 304 -8.13 -0.79 19.03
N THR A 305 -8.38 -0.44 17.76
CA THR A 305 -8.68 0.94 17.34
C THR A 305 -10.10 1.39 17.67
N ALA A 306 -10.87 0.53 18.37
CA ALA A 306 -12.25 0.77 18.77
C ALA A 306 -13.25 0.95 17.61
N ASP A 307 -12.94 0.40 16.44
CA ASP A 307 -13.79 0.45 15.25
C ASP A 307 -14.69 -0.80 15.11
N HIS A 308 -14.39 -1.89 15.84
CA HIS A 308 -15.09 -3.17 15.71
C HIS A 308 -16.21 -3.34 16.76
N PRO A 309 -17.46 -3.61 16.33
CA PRO A 309 -18.59 -3.72 17.26
C PRO A 309 -18.50 -4.92 18.24
N GLN A 310 -17.89 -6.04 17.81
CA GLN A 310 -17.72 -7.22 18.67
C GLN A 310 -16.64 -7.02 19.76
N ALA A 311 -15.94 -5.87 19.81
CA ALA A 311 -15.04 -5.56 20.92
C ALA A 311 -15.75 -5.54 22.28
N TYR A 312 -17.03 -5.21 22.30
CA TYR A 312 -17.85 -5.18 23.54
C TYR A 312 -18.28 -6.57 24.01
N ALA A 313 -18.26 -7.56 23.15
CA ALA A 313 -18.64 -8.95 23.48
C ALA A 313 -17.43 -9.80 23.90
N ASN A 314 -16.23 -9.22 23.93
CA ASN A 314 -14.99 -9.90 24.22
C ASN A 314 -14.28 -9.34 25.46
N ASP A 315 -13.42 -10.15 26.09
CA ASP A 315 -12.58 -9.70 27.21
C ASP A 315 -11.35 -8.93 26.67
N ILE A 316 -11.55 -7.64 26.45
CA ILE A 316 -10.55 -6.73 25.93
C ILE A 316 -10.41 -5.54 26.86
N LYS A 317 -9.17 -5.29 27.34
CA LYS A 317 -8.82 -4.06 28.05
C LYS A 317 -7.89 -3.22 27.20
N LEU A 318 -8.21 -1.95 27.08
CA LEU A 318 -7.35 -0.95 26.42
C LEU A 318 -6.93 0.09 27.47
N PHE A 319 -5.63 0.34 27.56
CA PHE A 319 -5.06 1.26 28.56
C PHE A 319 -5.50 0.95 30.00
N GLY A 320 -5.67 -0.34 30.31
CA GLY A 320 -6.10 -0.82 31.61
C GLY A 320 -7.63 -0.81 31.86
N VAL A 321 -8.43 -0.27 30.93
CA VAL A 321 -9.88 -0.16 31.07
C VAL A 321 -10.59 -1.22 30.21
N GLN A 322 -11.55 -1.95 30.82
CA GLN A 322 -12.38 -2.94 30.14
C GLN A 322 -13.25 -2.29 29.06
N ARG A 323 -13.32 -2.88 27.86
CA ARG A 323 -14.20 -2.39 26.80
C ARG A 323 -15.67 -2.47 27.26
N GLY A 324 -16.40 -1.34 27.10
CA GLY A 324 -17.78 -1.21 27.64
C GLY A 324 -17.84 -0.78 29.09
N GLY A 325 -16.72 -0.50 29.75
CA GLY A 325 -16.64 -0.03 31.12
C GLY A 325 -16.95 1.45 31.33
N GLY A 326 -17.50 2.14 30.33
CA GLY A 326 -17.87 3.56 30.39
C GLY A 326 -16.90 4.52 29.75
N GLU A 327 -15.78 4.04 29.13
CA GLU A 327 -14.89 4.89 28.37
C GLU A 327 -15.52 5.31 27.04
N SER A 328 -15.22 6.53 26.60
CA SER A 328 -15.67 7.00 25.30
C SER A 328 -14.75 6.49 24.18
N ILE A 329 -15.33 6.15 23.02
CA ILE A 329 -14.55 5.80 21.80
C ILE A 329 -13.55 6.91 21.45
N TRP A 330 -13.94 8.16 21.60
CA TRP A 330 -13.06 9.32 21.36
C TRP A 330 -11.89 9.38 22.35
N GLY A 331 -12.11 9.00 23.61
CA GLY A 331 -11.04 8.92 24.62
C GLY A 331 -9.98 7.88 24.26
N ILE A 332 -10.39 6.75 23.67
CA ILE A 332 -9.49 5.72 23.17
C ILE A 332 -8.76 6.22 21.91
N LYS A 333 -9.50 6.75 20.94
CA LYS A 333 -8.92 7.22 19.65
C LYS A 333 -7.89 8.33 19.83
N LYS A 334 -8.05 9.21 20.82
CA LYS A 334 -7.05 10.23 21.15
C LYS A 334 -5.70 9.63 21.56
N ARG A 335 -5.69 8.47 22.21
CA ARG A 335 -4.47 7.78 22.66
C ARG A 335 -3.83 6.89 21.60
N ILE A 336 -4.54 6.62 20.49
CA ILE A 336 -4.10 5.73 19.43
C ILE A 336 -3.82 6.52 18.16
N GLY A 337 -2.61 6.41 17.64
CA GLY A 337 -2.29 6.82 16.28
C GLY A 337 -2.43 5.64 15.34
N LEU A 338 -3.19 5.77 14.26
CA LEU A 338 -3.42 4.72 13.28
C LEU A 338 -2.96 5.15 11.90
N ILE A 339 -2.15 4.30 11.26
CA ILE A 339 -1.93 4.30 9.81
C ILE A 339 -2.45 2.98 9.27
N SER A 340 -3.29 3.03 8.26
CA SER A 340 -3.68 1.86 7.46
C SER A 340 -3.61 2.21 5.97
N PRO A 341 -3.49 1.21 5.07
CA PRO A 341 -3.48 1.43 3.62
C PRO A 341 -4.71 2.22 3.16
N GLU A 342 -5.83 1.99 3.81
CA GLU A 342 -7.12 2.56 3.42
C GLU A 342 -7.31 4.00 3.90
N LEU A 343 -6.68 4.44 4.99
CA LEU A 343 -6.74 5.83 5.44
C LEU A 343 -6.25 6.83 4.38
N HIS A 344 -5.41 6.37 3.45
CA HIS A 344 -4.96 7.15 2.32
C HIS A 344 -6.10 7.63 1.39
N TRP A 345 -7.22 6.89 1.35
CA TRP A 345 -8.36 7.17 0.49
C TRP A 345 -9.31 8.23 1.07
N TYR A 346 -9.23 8.50 2.38
CA TYR A 346 -10.21 9.32 3.11
C TYR A 346 -9.74 10.75 3.38
N PHE A 347 -8.60 11.15 2.83
CA PHE A 347 -8.18 12.55 2.94
C PHE A 347 -9.04 13.45 2.07
N ASP A 348 -9.35 14.63 2.61
CA ASP A 348 -9.95 15.70 1.82
C ASP A 348 -9.06 15.99 0.60
N ALA A 349 -9.64 15.86 -0.59
CA ALA A 349 -8.93 16.08 -1.86
C ALA A 349 -8.33 17.49 -1.96
N ASN A 350 -8.90 18.44 -1.24
CA ASN A 350 -8.50 19.84 -1.24
C ASN A 350 -7.57 20.22 -0.06
N ALA A 351 -7.22 19.25 0.81
CA ALA A 351 -6.35 19.51 1.93
C ALA A 351 -4.88 19.62 1.52
N THR A 352 -4.20 20.64 2.02
CA THR A 352 -2.74 20.75 1.89
C THR A 352 -2.03 19.77 2.82
N VAL A 353 -0.72 19.57 2.62
CA VAL A 353 0.11 18.75 3.53
C VAL A 353 -0.02 19.23 4.97
N ALA A 354 0.11 20.53 5.21
CA ALA A 354 -0.01 21.11 6.55
C ALA A 354 -1.39 20.88 7.17
N GLN A 355 -2.45 21.10 6.40
CA GLN A 355 -3.84 20.87 6.86
C GLN A 355 -4.09 19.38 7.16
N SER A 356 -3.58 18.49 6.33
CA SER A 356 -3.72 17.05 6.54
C SER A 356 -3.02 16.58 7.81
N ILE A 357 -1.81 17.07 8.10
CA ILE A 357 -1.10 16.78 9.35
C ILE A 357 -1.85 17.40 10.54
N ALA A 358 -2.25 18.67 10.44
CA ALA A 358 -2.94 19.40 11.51
C ALA A 358 -4.28 18.77 11.89
N SER A 359 -4.97 18.09 10.96
CA SER A 359 -6.22 17.37 11.23
C SER A 359 -6.06 16.28 12.30
N GLY A 360 -4.83 15.80 12.53
CA GLY A 360 -4.49 14.86 13.57
C GLY A 360 -4.74 15.37 15.01
N PHE A 361 -4.66 16.66 15.26
CA PHE A 361 -5.02 17.23 16.57
C PHE A 361 -6.50 17.03 16.93
N PHE A 362 -7.35 16.87 15.93
CA PHE A 362 -8.81 16.81 16.07
C PHE A 362 -9.40 15.44 15.75
N ASP A 363 -8.58 14.48 15.34
CA ASP A 363 -9.00 13.16 14.81
C ASP A 363 -10.07 13.26 13.70
N SER A 364 -10.01 14.33 12.88
CA SER A 364 -10.96 14.61 11.79
C SER A 364 -10.31 14.37 10.41
N ASN A 365 -11.13 14.24 9.35
CA ASN A 365 -10.63 14.05 7.98
C ASN A 365 -10.11 15.36 7.33
N GLY A 366 -10.32 16.51 7.99
CA GLY A 366 -9.85 17.82 7.55
C GLY A 366 -9.63 18.76 8.73
N GLN A 367 -8.96 19.88 8.48
CA GLN A 367 -8.77 20.92 9.49
C GLN A 367 -9.97 21.88 9.48
N TYR A 368 -10.90 21.70 10.43
CA TYR A 368 -12.09 22.55 10.56
C TYR A 368 -11.95 23.60 11.66
N GLN A 369 -10.85 23.63 12.39
CA GLN A 369 -10.62 24.56 13.51
C GLN A 369 -9.28 25.28 13.35
N ASN A 370 -9.22 26.50 13.85
CA ASN A 370 -7.98 27.28 13.90
C ASN A 370 -7.01 26.68 14.93
N LEU A 371 -5.76 26.51 14.53
CA LEU A 371 -4.71 26.04 15.42
C LEU A 371 -4.33 27.12 16.44
N ARG A 372 -4.16 26.70 17.71
CA ARG A 372 -3.54 27.53 18.76
C ARG A 372 -2.06 27.74 18.46
N TYR A 373 -1.46 28.75 19.06
CA TYR A 373 -0.04 29.09 18.83
C TYR A 373 0.90 27.88 19.05
N ALA A 374 0.75 27.18 20.18
CA ALA A 374 1.55 25.98 20.48
C ALA A 374 1.38 24.86 19.43
N GLN A 375 0.16 24.65 18.94
CA GLN A 375 -0.12 23.67 17.87
C GLN A 375 0.55 24.05 16.54
N LYS A 376 0.59 25.35 16.22
CA LYS A 376 1.31 25.85 15.03
C LYS A 376 2.82 25.61 15.13
N GLN A 377 3.40 25.80 16.32
CA GLN A 377 4.81 25.49 16.54
C GLN A 377 5.11 24.00 16.39
N GLN A 378 4.33 23.14 17.04
CA GLN A 378 4.45 21.68 16.91
C GLN A 378 4.32 21.23 15.46
N LEU A 379 3.35 21.77 14.71
CA LEU A 379 3.19 21.48 13.29
C LEU A 379 4.43 21.87 12.48
N ASN A 380 4.99 23.05 12.72
CA ASN A 380 6.18 23.51 12.00
C ASN A 380 7.40 22.62 12.32
N GLU A 381 7.65 22.29 13.58
CA GLU A 381 8.74 21.39 13.97
C GLU A 381 8.58 20.01 13.28
N LEU A 382 7.34 19.50 13.26
CA LEU A 382 7.05 18.20 12.64
C LEU A 382 7.22 18.23 11.12
N LEU A 383 6.80 19.30 10.45
CA LEU A 383 7.01 19.50 9.01
C LEU A 383 8.51 19.52 8.66
N HIS A 384 9.33 20.14 9.48
CA HIS A 384 10.78 20.12 9.32
C HIS A 384 11.37 18.74 9.55
N PHE A 385 10.96 18.04 10.60
CA PHE A 385 11.42 16.68 10.90
C PHE A 385 11.12 15.70 9.76
N LEU A 386 9.89 15.76 9.21
CA LEU A 386 9.43 14.90 8.14
C LEU A 386 9.94 15.30 6.74
N ASP A 387 10.70 16.39 6.63
CA ASP A 387 11.15 16.95 5.35
C ASP A 387 10.00 17.39 4.42
N LEU A 388 8.93 17.89 5.01
CA LEU A 388 7.70 18.30 4.31
C LEU A 388 7.46 19.82 4.31
N TYR A 389 8.35 20.62 4.90
CA TYR A 389 8.13 22.05 5.06
C TYR A 389 8.00 22.80 3.72
N ASP A 390 8.81 22.44 2.72
CA ASP A 390 8.82 23.09 1.41
C ASP A 390 7.57 22.78 0.56
N VAL A 391 6.87 21.70 0.90
CA VAL A 391 5.64 21.28 0.21
C VAL A 391 4.37 21.42 1.05
N LYS A 392 4.47 22.06 2.22
CA LYS A 392 3.38 22.17 3.21
C LYS A 392 2.08 22.77 2.68
N ASP A 393 2.17 23.68 1.72
CA ASP A 393 1.04 24.40 1.14
C ASP A 393 0.52 23.74 -0.17
N GLN A 394 1.14 22.65 -0.63
CA GLN A 394 0.68 21.89 -1.79
C GLN A 394 -0.41 20.89 -1.41
N LEU A 395 -1.31 20.63 -2.35
CA LEU A 395 -2.38 19.64 -2.15
C LEU A 395 -1.77 18.24 -1.98
N LEU A 396 -2.10 17.57 -0.87
CA LEU A 396 -1.51 16.27 -0.51
C LEU A 396 -1.68 15.22 -1.60
N GLN A 397 -2.86 15.13 -2.19
CA GLN A 397 -3.17 14.12 -3.21
C GLN A 397 -2.41 14.28 -4.53
N THR A 398 -1.83 15.46 -4.80
CA THR A 398 -1.04 15.71 -6.01
C THR A 398 0.43 15.32 -5.86
N LEU A 399 0.85 15.00 -4.65
CA LEU A 399 2.25 14.71 -4.32
C LEU A 399 2.56 13.21 -4.46
N PRO A 400 3.84 12.84 -4.63
CA PRO A 400 4.27 11.45 -4.65
C PRO A 400 3.84 10.67 -3.39
N LEU A 401 3.59 9.36 -3.55
CA LEU A 401 3.09 8.50 -2.49
C LEU A 401 3.94 8.54 -1.22
N GLY A 402 5.27 8.60 -1.35
CA GLY A 402 6.19 8.69 -0.20
C GLY A 402 5.93 9.93 0.65
N ILE A 403 5.68 11.09 0.04
CA ILE A 403 5.31 12.32 0.73
C ILE A 403 3.95 12.17 1.42
N GLN A 404 3.01 11.56 0.74
CA GLN A 404 1.69 11.30 1.32
C GLN A 404 1.78 10.38 2.54
N ARG A 405 2.61 9.33 2.51
CA ARG A 405 2.84 8.42 3.67
C ARG A 405 3.52 9.13 4.85
N LEU A 406 4.49 10.00 4.58
CA LEU A 406 5.10 10.82 5.62
C LEU A 406 4.11 11.81 6.24
N ALA A 407 3.23 12.42 5.44
CA ALA A 407 2.18 13.29 5.97
C ALA A 407 1.18 12.51 6.84
N LEU A 408 0.84 11.26 6.47
CA LEU A 408 0.03 10.36 7.30
C LEU A 408 0.72 10.03 8.63
N LEU A 409 2.01 9.74 8.61
CA LEU A 409 2.79 9.55 9.84
C LEU A 409 2.74 10.82 10.69
N GLY A 410 2.98 11.99 10.09
CA GLY A 410 2.89 13.28 10.76
C GLY A 410 1.53 13.51 11.43
N ARG A 411 0.43 13.26 10.68
CA ARG A 411 -0.93 13.35 11.22
C ARG A 411 -1.15 12.42 12.42
N THR A 412 -0.56 11.26 12.36
CA THR A 412 -0.72 10.21 13.38
C THR A 412 0.02 10.56 14.67
N ILE A 413 1.23 11.14 14.57
CA ILE A 413 2.09 11.42 15.72
C ILE A 413 1.91 12.83 16.30
N ILE A 414 1.28 13.77 15.57
CA ILE A 414 1.14 15.18 16.03
C ILE A 414 0.32 15.32 17.31
N LYS A 415 -0.54 14.35 17.61
CA LYS A 415 -1.36 14.31 18.82
C LYS A 415 -0.68 13.59 20.00
N ASP A 416 0.59 13.20 19.84
CA ASP A 416 1.39 12.49 20.85
C ASP A 416 0.70 11.23 21.41
N PRO A 417 0.45 10.22 20.59
CA PRO A 417 -0.32 9.04 20.99
C PRO A 417 0.51 8.11 21.91
N GLN A 418 -0.15 7.40 22.81
CA GLN A 418 0.45 6.36 23.67
C GLN A 418 0.71 5.05 22.90
N LEU A 419 -0.10 4.77 21.86
CA LEU A 419 -0.01 3.60 20.99
C LEU A 419 -0.02 4.02 19.53
N LEU A 420 0.99 3.58 18.77
CA LEU A 420 1.02 3.68 17.31
C LEU A 420 0.67 2.33 16.70
N VAL A 421 -0.37 2.28 15.90
CA VAL A 421 -0.77 1.14 15.08
C VAL A 421 -0.42 1.47 13.63
N LEU A 422 0.55 0.75 13.07
CA LEU A 422 1.09 0.97 11.74
C LEU A 422 0.80 -0.26 10.88
N ASP A 423 -0.33 -0.25 10.18
CA ASP A 423 -0.76 -1.35 9.32
C ASP A 423 -0.19 -1.15 7.92
N GLU A 424 0.79 -1.97 7.55
CA GLU A 424 1.52 -1.93 6.27
C GLU A 424 1.90 -0.51 5.82
N PRO A 425 2.52 0.32 6.68
CA PRO A 425 2.69 1.75 6.42
C PRO A 425 3.59 2.05 5.24
N CYS A 426 4.48 1.13 4.89
CA CYS A 426 5.43 1.23 3.77
C CYS A 426 4.89 0.68 2.45
N GLN A 427 3.62 0.24 2.41
CA GLN A 427 3.04 -0.30 1.19
C GLN A 427 3.09 0.71 0.03
N GLY A 428 3.69 0.29 -1.10
CA GLY A 428 3.85 1.12 -2.30
C GLY A 428 5.01 2.12 -2.25
N LEU A 429 5.81 2.11 -1.18
CA LEU A 429 7.05 2.86 -1.10
C LEU A 429 8.19 2.11 -1.79
N ASP A 430 9.14 2.85 -2.35
CA ASP A 430 10.41 2.27 -2.77
C ASP A 430 11.31 1.95 -1.56
N GLN A 431 12.42 1.25 -1.81
CA GLN A 431 13.32 0.81 -0.75
C GLN A 431 13.89 1.98 0.06
N GLN A 432 14.28 3.08 -0.59
CA GLN A 432 14.80 4.27 0.07
C GLN A 432 13.76 4.93 0.99
N GLN A 433 12.55 5.08 0.47
CA GLN A 433 11.44 5.65 1.23
C GLN A 433 11.05 4.75 2.42
N THR A 434 11.05 3.43 2.21
CA THR A 434 10.80 2.45 3.28
C THR A 434 11.85 2.55 4.37
N GLN A 435 13.12 2.59 4.02
CA GLN A 435 14.22 2.75 4.98
C GLN A 435 14.11 4.09 5.73
N TYR A 436 13.82 5.17 5.03
CA TYR A 436 13.65 6.50 5.63
C TYR A 436 12.45 6.53 6.58
N PHE A 437 11.31 5.98 6.18
CA PHE A 437 10.12 5.85 7.02
C PHE A 437 10.41 5.03 8.29
N ASN A 438 11.07 3.89 8.15
CA ASN A 438 11.40 3.02 9.28
C ASN A 438 12.43 3.66 10.23
N LYS A 439 13.41 4.40 9.72
CA LYS A 439 14.32 5.22 10.55
C LYS A 439 13.54 6.24 11.40
N MET A 440 12.48 6.87 10.84
CA MET A 440 11.62 7.77 11.61
C MET A 440 10.81 7.03 12.68
N VAL A 441 10.22 5.87 12.35
CA VAL A 441 9.51 5.04 13.32
C VAL A 441 10.45 4.59 14.45
N ASP A 442 11.67 4.16 14.12
CA ASP A 442 12.68 3.80 15.11
C ASP A 442 13.04 4.98 16.02
N ALA A 443 13.20 6.19 15.46
CA ALA A 443 13.50 7.40 16.24
C ALA A 443 12.35 7.75 17.22
N ILE A 444 11.10 7.72 16.72
CA ILE A 444 9.90 7.95 17.54
C ILE A 444 9.79 6.90 18.65
N SER A 445 10.12 5.63 18.34
CA SER A 445 10.04 4.53 19.32
C SER A 445 11.02 4.64 20.47
N ASN A 446 12.11 5.41 20.32
CA ASN A 446 13.12 5.60 21.39
C ASN A 446 12.56 6.30 22.62
N ASN A 447 11.49 7.05 22.48
CA ASN A 447 10.90 7.82 23.59
C ASN A 447 9.85 7.02 24.37
N GLY A 448 9.78 5.71 24.17
CA GLY A 448 8.92 4.83 24.95
C GLY A 448 7.49 4.72 24.44
N VAL A 449 7.16 5.24 23.25
CA VAL A 449 5.85 5.03 22.62
C VAL A 449 5.66 3.53 22.32
N THR A 450 4.46 3.02 22.59
CA THR A 450 4.11 1.62 22.26
C THR A 450 3.80 1.51 20.77
N ILE A 451 4.32 0.49 20.09
CA ILE A 451 4.13 0.31 18.64
C ILE A 451 3.57 -1.08 18.33
N ILE A 452 2.56 -1.14 17.48
CA ILE A 452 2.13 -2.35 16.78
C ILE A 452 2.35 -2.09 15.29
N TYR A 453 3.29 -2.82 14.70
CA TYR A 453 3.68 -2.70 13.30
C TYR A 453 3.26 -3.96 12.54
N VAL A 454 2.51 -3.82 11.46
CA VAL A 454 2.20 -4.92 10.54
C VAL A 454 3.15 -4.84 9.35
N GLY A 455 3.82 -5.94 9.08
CA GLY A 455 4.74 -6.03 7.94
C GLY A 455 5.07 -7.47 7.58
N HIS A 456 5.45 -7.69 6.32
CA HIS A 456 5.68 -9.03 5.77
C HIS A 456 7.16 -9.36 5.58
N PHE A 457 7.99 -8.37 5.26
CA PHE A 457 9.38 -8.59 4.82
C PHE A 457 10.36 -8.02 5.82
N ALA A 458 11.35 -8.82 6.23
CA ALA A 458 12.37 -8.42 7.19
C ALA A 458 13.14 -7.15 6.75
N SER A 459 13.41 -6.99 5.45
CA SER A 459 14.08 -5.81 4.87
C SER A 459 13.26 -4.53 4.96
N GLN A 460 11.94 -4.64 5.19
CA GLN A 460 11.00 -3.52 5.27
C GLN A 460 10.53 -3.23 6.69
N LEU A 461 11.16 -3.81 7.71
CA LEU A 461 10.77 -3.63 9.11
C LEU A 461 11.67 -2.62 9.82
N PRO A 462 11.14 -1.87 10.82
CA PRO A 462 11.95 -1.12 11.76
C PRO A 462 12.92 -2.05 12.52
N LYS A 463 14.11 -1.54 12.82
CA LYS A 463 15.17 -2.34 13.48
C LYS A 463 14.93 -2.57 14.98
N ARG A 464 14.06 -1.79 15.60
CA ARG A 464 13.87 -1.76 17.06
C ARG A 464 12.64 -2.51 17.58
N LEU A 465 12.08 -3.39 16.78
CA LEU A 465 10.98 -4.27 17.22
C LEU A 465 11.47 -5.20 18.33
N THR A 466 10.66 -5.37 19.37
CA THR A 466 11.00 -6.13 20.59
C THR A 466 10.23 -7.43 20.74
N HIS A 467 9.05 -7.52 20.13
CA HIS A 467 8.16 -8.67 20.25
C HIS A 467 7.52 -8.99 18.88
N LYS A 468 7.06 -10.21 18.74
CA LYS A 468 6.37 -10.67 17.54
C LYS A 468 5.16 -11.51 17.91
N ILE A 469 4.07 -11.30 17.21
CA ILE A 469 2.89 -12.19 17.19
C ILE A 469 2.63 -12.60 15.74
N SER A 470 2.41 -13.90 15.53
CA SER A 470 2.06 -14.44 14.21
C SER A 470 0.63 -14.96 14.22
N LEU A 471 -0.13 -14.59 13.20
CA LEU A 471 -1.49 -15.07 12.98
C LEU A 471 -1.54 -16.01 11.77
N ASP A 472 -2.24 -17.14 11.93
CA ASP A 472 -2.60 -18.03 10.84
C ASP A 472 -4.04 -18.50 11.01
N ALA A 473 -4.84 -18.39 9.94
CA ALA A 473 -6.25 -18.78 9.91
C ALA A 473 -7.05 -18.32 11.15
N GLY A 474 -6.83 -17.09 11.61
CA GLY A 474 -7.53 -16.49 12.75
C GLY A 474 -7.02 -16.89 14.13
N LYS A 475 -5.92 -17.64 14.23
CA LYS A 475 -5.31 -18.05 15.51
C LYS A 475 -3.92 -17.46 15.69
N ALA A 476 -3.55 -17.16 16.93
CA ALA A 476 -2.18 -16.82 17.25
C ALA A 476 -1.32 -18.09 17.29
N THR A 477 -0.35 -18.19 16.39
CA THR A 477 0.54 -19.36 16.25
C THR A 477 1.85 -19.19 17.02
N SER A 478 2.31 -17.96 17.19
CA SER A 478 3.46 -17.63 18.03
C SER A 478 3.27 -16.27 18.69
N CYS A 479 3.81 -16.14 19.88
CA CYS A 479 3.90 -14.87 20.61
C CYS A 479 5.25 -14.90 21.33
N GLU A 480 6.23 -14.15 20.82
CA GLU A 480 7.63 -14.29 21.23
C GLU A 480 8.32 -12.93 21.39
N LYS A 481 9.32 -12.88 22.27
CA LYS A 481 10.22 -11.76 22.39
C LYS A 481 11.35 -11.92 21.37
N LEU A 482 11.56 -10.86 20.57
CA LEU A 482 12.66 -10.85 19.61
C LEU A 482 13.99 -10.63 20.34
N THR A 483 14.94 -11.49 20.12
CA THR A 483 16.36 -11.27 20.51
C THR A 483 16.96 -10.27 19.52
N GLN A 484 17.43 -9.16 20.02
CA GLN A 484 18.17 -8.14 19.24
C GLN A 484 19.54 -8.65 18.84
#